data_1978478fc1e1b3f55e2fd4f4b397eaca
#
_entry.id   1978478fc1e1b3f55e2fd4f4b397eaca
#
_cell.length_a   1.000
_cell.length_b   1.000
_cell.length_c   1.000
_cell.angle_alpha   90.00
_cell.angle_beta   90.00
_cell.angle_gamma   90.00
#
_symmetry.space_group_name_H-M   'P 1'
#
loop_
_entity.id
_entity.type
_entity.pdbx_description
1 polymer ?
#
loop_
_entity_poly.entity_id
_entity_poly.type
_entity_poly.pdbx_seq_one_letter_code
_entity_poly.pdbx_strand_id
1 'polypeptide(L)'
;MQDIEELRVRDAMTRGVICIDAKDTVQEAAEVMRKNDISGLIVTKKGEGVGIITERDIICKLVAENKNPNKSTCGEIMTSPLITVSSSATIDEAAKLMRDKDVRRLVVEDKDRIIGVISEFDIVRLEPTMHMLIREQYSWKLHDADAAQAGHVAGECENCENFSENLTSIDGRLLCDECKQ
;
A
#
# COMPACT_ATOMS: atom_id res chain seq x y z
N MET A 1 10.00 -23.70 28.79
CA MET A 1 9.38 -22.63 28.01
C MET A 1 10.41 -22.27 26.93
N GLN A 2 10.17 -22.68 25.69
CA GLN A 2 11.04 -22.25 24.60
C GLN A 2 10.71 -20.76 24.39
N ASP A 3 11.74 -19.91 24.47
CA ASP A 3 11.64 -18.52 24.08
C ASP A 3 11.21 -18.50 22.60
N ILE A 4 10.00 -18.06 22.34
CA ILE A 4 9.55 -17.76 20.98
C ILE A 4 10.40 -16.55 20.58
N GLU A 5 11.43 -16.79 19.80
CA GLU A 5 12.29 -15.72 19.26
C GLU A 5 11.39 -14.76 18.49
N GLU A 6 11.25 -13.55 19.01
CA GLU A 6 10.35 -12.54 18.43
C GLU A 6 10.88 -12.14 17.06
N LEU A 7 10.09 -12.41 16.01
CA LEU A 7 10.46 -12.12 14.62
C LEU A 7 10.73 -10.62 14.42
N ARG A 8 11.84 -10.32 13.79
CA ARG A 8 12.28 -8.95 13.49
C ARG A 8 12.04 -8.60 12.02
N VAL A 9 11.93 -7.30 11.74
CA VAL A 9 11.78 -6.76 10.38
C VAL A 9 12.85 -7.31 9.43
N ARG A 10 14.11 -7.40 9.86
CA ARG A 10 15.22 -7.96 9.07
C ARG A 10 15.03 -9.40 8.61
N ASP A 11 14.17 -10.16 9.30
CA ASP A 11 13.93 -11.59 9.02
C ASP A 11 12.87 -11.77 7.92
N ALA A 12 12.05 -10.73 7.71
CA ALA A 12 10.94 -10.71 6.75
C ALA A 12 11.15 -9.79 5.54
N MET A 13 11.96 -8.75 5.70
CA MET A 13 12.13 -7.73 4.67
C MET A 13 12.71 -8.25 3.36
N THR A 14 12.36 -7.64 2.26
CA THR A 14 13.11 -7.74 1.01
C THR A 14 14.38 -6.89 1.14
N ARG A 15 15.55 -7.53 0.99
CA ARG A 15 16.84 -6.86 1.09
C ARG A 15 17.19 -6.14 -0.20
N GLY A 16 17.76 -4.95 -0.05
CA GLY A 16 18.09 -4.07 -1.16
C GLY A 16 16.86 -3.29 -1.63
N VAL A 17 17.11 -2.19 -2.30
CA VAL A 17 16.08 -1.32 -2.88
C VAL A 17 16.49 -0.91 -4.29
N ILE A 18 15.53 -0.79 -5.19
CA ILE A 18 15.76 -0.19 -6.48
C ILE A 18 15.40 1.29 -6.37
N CYS A 19 16.31 2.14 -6.79
CA CYS A 19 16.18 3.59 -6.71
C CYS A 19 15.97 4.21 -8.08
N ILE A 20 15.34 5.39 -8.09
CA ILE A 20 15.19 6.25 -9.26
C ILE A 20 15.43 7.70 -8.83
N ASP A 21 15.99 8.54 -9.70
CA ASP A 21 16.18 9.96 -9.36
C ASP A 21 14.83 10.72 -9.40
N ALA A 22 14.69 11.70 -8.53
CA ALA A 22 13.49 12.54 -8.47
C ALA A 22 13.20 13.30 -9.77
N LYS A 23 14.20 13.48 -10.63
CA LYS A 23 14.09 14.17 -11.91
C LYS A 23 13.70 13.23 -13.05
N ASP A 24 13.86 11.92 -12.87
CA ASP A 24 13.47 10.93 -13.87
C ASP A 24 11.95 10.96 -14.07
N THR A 25 11.52 10.58 -15.25
CA THR A 25 10.10 10.59 -15.61
C THR A 25 9.35 9.43 -14.97
N VAL A 26 8.05 9.60 -14.82
CA VAL A 26 7.17 8.52 -14.34
C VAL A 26 7.12 7.36 -15.32
N GLN A 27 7.30 7.64 -16.62
CA GLN A 27 7.44 6.59 -17.64
C GLN A 27 8.64 5.68 -17.36
N GLU A 28 9.80 6.26 -17.08
CA GLU A 28 11.01 5.50 -16.72
C GLU A 28 10.80 4.69 -15.44
N ALA A 29 10.15 5.27 -14.43
CA ALA A 29 9.80 4.55 -13.21
C ALA A 29 8.93 3.32 -13.49
N ALA A 30 7.90 3.47 -14.31
CA ALA A 30 7.01 2.36 -14.68
C ALA A 30 7.76 1.26 -15.47
N GLU A 31 8.70 1.64 -16.34
CA GLU A 31 9.55 0.69 -17.06
C GLU A 31 10.47 -0.10 -16.13
N VAL A 32 11.08 0.58 -15.14
CA VAL A 32 11.91 -0.07 -14.12
C VAL A 32 11.07 -1.02 -13.26
N MET A 33 9.86 -0.62 -12.83
CA MET A 33 8.93 -1.48 -12.08
C MET A 33 8.59 -2.73 -12.88
N ARG A 34 8.17 -2.58 -14.13
CA ARG A 34 7.83 -3.69 -15.03
C ARG A 34 8.99 -4.64 -15.27
N LYS A 35 10.20 -4.11 -15.52
CA LYS A 35 11.40 -4.90 -15.83
C LYS A 35 11.84 -5.77 -14.64
N ASN A 36 11.65 -5.26 -13.41
CA ASN A 36 12.09 -5.92 -12.19
C ASN A 36 10.96 -6.63 -11.43
N ASP A 37 9.74 -6.62 -11.97
CA ASP A 37 8.53 -7.20 -11.34
C ASP A 37 8.30 -6.67 -9.92
N ILE A 38 8.38 -5.34 -9.77
CA ILE A 38 8.21 -4.65 -8.48
C ILE A 38 7.19 -3.53 -8.62
N SER A 39 6.52 -3.22 -7.52
CA SER A 39 5.42 -2.25 -7.47
C SER A 39 5.78 -0.94 -6.77
N GLY A 40 7.07 -0.66 -6.59
CA GLY A 40 7.52 0.59 -6.00
C GLY A 40 9.03 0.77 -6.04
N LEU A 41 9.47 2.03 -6.09
CA LEU A 41 10.88 2.45 -6.16
C LEU A 41 11.15 3.51 -5.10
N ILE A 42 12.35 3.49 -4.55
CA ILE A 42 12.80 4.60 -3.70
C ILE A 42 13.21 5.76 -4.60
N VAL A 43 12.63 6.92 -4.35
CA VAL A 43 13.00 8.14 -5.07
C VAL A 43 14.14 8.81 -4.34
N THR A 44 15.22 9.09 -5.08
CA THR A 44 16.41 9.72 -4.53
C THR A 44 16.60 11.14 -5.06
N LYS A 45 17.25 11.96 -4.24
CA LYS A 45 17.71 13.30 -4.62
C LYS A 45 19.10 13.50 -4.07
N LYS A 46 20.08 13.75 -4.96
CA LYS A 46 21.50 13.84 -4.59
C LYS A 46 22.03 12.60 -3.86
N GLY A 47 21.51 11.42 -4.21
CA GLY A 47 21.91 10.15 -3.60
C GLY A 47 21.23 9.78 -2.28
N GLU A 48 20.39 10.67 -1.73
CA GLU A 48 19.61 10.41 -0.52
C GLU A 48 18.17 10.01 -0.87
N GLY A 49 17.61 9.01 -0.19
CA GLY A 49 16.21 8.60 -0.34
C GLY A 49 15.27 9.66 0.25
N VAL A 50 14.41 10.24 -0.59
CA VAL A 50 13.52 11.34 -0.18
C VAL A 50 12.04 10.97 -0.23
N GLY A 51 11.69 9.89 -0.91
CA GLY A 51 10.31 9.43 -1.06
C GLY A 51 10.23 8.05 -1.69
N ILE A 52 9.03 7.58 -1.87
CA ILE A 52 8.70 6.34 -2.57
C ILE A 52 7.67 6.63 -3.66
N ILE A 53 7.85 6.03 -4.84
CA ILE A 53 6.86 6.03 -5.91
C ILE A 53 6.34 4.61 -6.09
N THR A 54 5.02 4.46 -6.12
CA THR A 54 4.34 3.16 -6.24
C THR A 54 3.38 3.14 -7.42
N GLU A 55 2.93 1.94 -7.83
CA GLU A 55 1.86 1.77 -8.82
C GLU A 55 0.61 2.59 -8.47
N ARG A 56 0.24 2.63 -7.17
CA ARG A 56 -0.90 3.43 -6.69
C ARG A 56 -0.67 4.92 -6.92
N ASP A 57 0.53 5.43 -6.68
CA ASP A 57 0.85 6.83 -6.95
C ASP A 57 0.69 7.15 -8.44
N ILE A 58 1.17 6.25 -9.31
CA ILE A 58 1.05 6.42 -10.77
C ILE A 58 -0.43 6.44 -11.18
N ILE A 59 -1.24 5.52 -10.67
CA ILE A 59 -2.68 5.47 -11.00
C ILE A 59 -3.39 6.72 -10.46
N CYS A 60 -3.25 7.02 -9.17
CA CYS A 60 -4.05 8.05 -8.52
C CYS A 60 -3.58 9.49 -8.81
N LYS A 61 -2.25 9.72 -8.90
CA LYS A 61 -1.70 11.07 -9.02
C LYS A 61 -1.31 11.46 -10.45
N LEU A 62 -1.25 10.46 -11.36
CA LEU A 62 -0.90 10.71 -12.75
C LEU A 62 -2.05 10.35 -13.69
N VAL A 63 -2.49 9.07 -13.72
CA VAL A 63 -3.51 8.60 -14.66
C VAL A 63 -4.87 9.25 -14.36
N ALA A 64 -5.32 9.23 -13.10
CA ALA A 64 -6.59 9.84 -12.70
C ALA A 64 -6.61 11.36 -12.90
N GLU A 65 -5.44 12.01 -12.84
CA GLU A 65 -5.26 13.44 -13.08
C GLU A 65 -5.00 13.79 -14.56
N ASN A 66 -5.07 12.80 -15.45
CA ASN A 66 -4.81 12.95 -16.89
C ASN A 66 -3.44 13.60 -17.20
N LYS A 67 -2.42 13.33 -16.39
CA LYS A 67 -1.06 13.84 -16.56
C LYS A 67 -0.26 12.96 -17.52
N ASN A 68 0.71 13.56 -18.21
CA ASN A 68 1.55 12.83 -19.17
C ASN A 68 2.75 12.19 -18.47
N PRO A 69 2.93 10.84 -18.51
CA PRO A 69 4.01 10.15 -17.83
C PRO A 69 5.43 10.55 -18.31
N ASN A 70 5.56 10.98 -19.57
CA ASN A 70 6.84 11.43 -20.13
C ASN A 70 7.21 12.88 -19.75
N LYS A 71 6.27 13.62 -19.14
CA LYS A 71 6.48 15.02 -18.73
C LYS A 71 6.45 15.20 -17.22
N SER A 72 5.85 14.26 -16.49
CA SER A 72 5.79 14.27 -15.04
C SER A 72 7.02 13.58 -14.45
N THR A 73 7.61 14.17 -13.44
CA THR A 73 8.78 13.62 -12.76
C THR A 73 8.39 12.74 -11.57
N CYS A 74 9.26 11.81 -11.19
CA CYS A 74 9.06 10.98 -10.00
C CYS A 74 8.92 11.82 -8.73
N GLY A 75 9.67 12.91 -8.62
CA GLY A 75 9.61 13.84 -7.49
C GLY A 75 8.28 14.57 -7.33
N GLU A 76 7.53 14.77 -8.43
CA GLU A 76 6.20 15.43 -8.39
C GLU A 76 5.10 14.53 -7.87
N ILE A 77 5.22 13.21 -8.09
CA ILE A 77 4.14 12.27 -7.75
C ILE A 77 4.48 11.31 -6.61
N MET A 78 5.74 11.23 -6.18
CA MET A 78 6.15 10.40 -5.06
C MET A 78 5.36 10.69 -3.79
N THR A 79 5.29 9.73 -2.91
CA THR A 79 4.87 9.93 -1.52
C THR A 79 6.11 10.24 -0.69
N SER A 80 6.08 11.36 0.04
CA SER A 80 7.18 11.89 0.84
C SER A 80 6.62 12.50 2.13
N PRO A 81 7.36 12.50 3.27
CA PRO A 81 8.66 11.85 3.46
C PRO A 81 8.57 10.33 3.48
N LEU A 82 9.72 9.64 3.41
CA LEU A 82 9.80 8.19 3.63
C LEU A 82 9.32 7.84 5.05
N ILE A 83 8.52 6.79 5.15
CA ILE A 83 8.18 6.20 6.45
C ILE A 83 9.12 5.03 6.64
N THR A 84 10.00 5.14 7.63
CA THR A 84 11.05 4.16 7.89
C THR A 84 10.76 3.34 9.14
N VAL A 85 11.34 2.15 9.20
CA VAL A 85 11.33 1.27 10.37
C VAL A 85 12.72 0.68 10.56
N SER A 86 13.14 0.50 11.81
CA SER A 86 14.42 -0.14 12.10
C SER A 86 14.40 -1.61 11.69
N SER A 87 15.52 -2.11 11.18
CA SER A 87 15.72 -3.54 10.89
C SER A 87 15.60 -4.43 12.14
N SER A 88 15.83 -3.87 13.31
CA SER A 88 15.74 -4.55 14.62
C SER A 88 14.34 -4.46 15.25
N ALA A 89 13.43 -3.68 14.69
CA ALA A 89 12.05 -3.60 15.17
C ALA A 89 11.34 -4.95 15.02
N THR A 90 10.31 -5.17 15.81
CA THR A 90 9.48 -6.36 15.70
C THR A 90 8.51 -6.26 14.52
N ILE A 91 8.01 -7.41 14.06
CA ILE A 91 6.96 -7.45 13.02
C ILE A 91 5.70 -6.73 13.48
N ASP A 92 5.34 -6.87 14.76
CA ASP A 92 4.19 -6.18 15.35
C ASP A 92 4.33 -4.65 15.34
N GLU A 93 5.53 -4.14 15.63
CA GLU A 93 5.82 -2.70 15.55
C GLU A 93 5.70 -2.21 14.11
N ALA A 94 6.21 -2.95 13.13
CA ALA A 94 6.07 -2.63 11.72
C ALA A 94 4.59 -2.64 11.27
N ALA A 95 3.83 -3.65 11.66
CA ALA A 95 2.39 -3.75 11.34
C ALA A 95 1.59 -2.59 11.94
N LYS A 96 1.85 -2.23 13.21
CA LYS A 96 1.24 -1.05 13.85
C LYS A 96 1.58 0.24 13.11
N LEU A 97 2.85 0.42 12.74
CA LEU A 97 3.28 1.61 12.01
C LEU A 97 2.62 1.71 10.64
N MET A 98 2.49 0.60 9.89
CA MET A 98 1.76 0.55 8.62
C MET A 98 0.30 1.00 8.80
N ARG A 99 -0.39 0.47 9.80
CA ARG A 99 -1.78 0.84 10.13
C ARG A 99 -1.89 2.31 10.50
N ASP A 100 -1.07 2.78 11.44
CA ASP A 100 -1.17 4.13 12.01
C ASP A 100 -0.81 5.23 10.97
N LYS A 101 -0.02 4.86 9.96
CA LYS A 101 0.36 5.75 8.85
C LYS A 101 -0.44 5.51 7.56
N ASP A 102 -1.37 4.55 7.56
CA ASP A 102 -2.16 4.13 6.38
C ASP A 102 -1.28 3.81 5.16
N VAL A 103 -0.19 3.06 5.39
CA VAL A 103 0.74 2.64 4.34
C VAL A 103 0.90 1.13 4.33
N ARG A 104 1.12 0.57 3.14
CA ARG A 104 1.29 -0.88 2.93
C ARG A 104 2.75 -1.31 2.87
N ARG A 105 3.68 -0.38 2.98
CA ARG A 105 5.13 -0.61 2.92
C ARG A 105 5.85 0.37 3.81
N LEU A 106 6.93 -0.13 4.40
CA LEU A 106 7.88 0.69 5.14
C LEU A 106 9.26 0.48 4.54
N VAL A 107 10.04 1.55 4.53
CA VAL A 107 11.45 1.49 4.17
C VAL A 107 12.22 1.03 5.39
N VAL A 108 13.07 0.01 5.22
CA VAL A 108 13.86 -0.52 6.34
C VAL A 108 15.22 0.14 6.36
N GLU A 109 15.57 0.67 7.53
CA GLU A 109 16.85 1.33 7.75
C GLU A 109 17.66 0.63 8.85
N ASP A 110 18.97 0.69 8.70
CA ASP A 110 19.95 0.35 9.72
C ASP A 110 21.08 1.38 9.67
N LYS A 111 21.40 1.99 10.84
CA LYS A 111 22.44 3.00 10.97
C LYS A 111 22.36 4.11 9.91
N ASP A 112 21.18 4.71 9.79
CA ASP A 112 20.84 5.79 8.84
C ASP A 112 21.02 5.40 7.35
N ARG A 113 21.03 4.10 7.03
CA ARG A 113 21.08 3.60 5.67
C ARG A 113 19.85 2.78 5.34
N ILE A 114 19.28 3.06 4.18
CA ILE A 114 18.20 2.24 3.64
C ILE A 114 18.79 0.89 3.20
N ILE A 115 18.29 -0.20 3.77
CA ILE A 115 18.79 -1.56 3.52
C ILE A 115 17.75 -2.49 2.89
N GLY A 116 16.48 -2.08 2.84
CA GLY A 116 15.41 -2.89 2.28
C GLY A 116 14.05 -2.23 2.39
N VAL A 117 13.03 -3.02 2.08
CA VAL A 117 11.61 -2.66 2.20
C VAL A 117 10.89 -3.84 2.84
N ILE A 118 9.91 -3.56 3.71
CA ILE A 118 8.96 -4.54 4.21
C ILE A 118 7.54 -4.11 3.85
N SER A 119 6.75 -5.05 3.33
CA SER A 119 5.35 -4.84 2.98
C SER A 119 4.43 -5.65 3.89
N GLU A 120 3.13 -5.31 3.89
CA GLU A 120 2.09 -6.10 4.54
C GLU A 120 2.11 -7.55 4.06
N PHE A 121 2.40 -7.78 2.76
CA PHE A 121 2.47 -9.11 2.18
C PHE A 121 3.64 -9.94 2.75
N ASP A 122 4.79 -9.32 3.01
CA ASP A 122 5.93 -9.98 3.65
C ASP A 122 5.60 -10.42 5.06
N ILE A 123 4.85 -9.59 5.80
CA ILE A 123 4.38 -9.90 7.16
C ILE A 123 3.41 -11.08 7.13
N VAL A 124 2.43 -11.05 6.23
CA VAL A 124 1.42 -12.12 6.08
C VAL A 124 2.06 -13.47 5.75
N ARG A 125 3.12 -13.49 4.97
CA ARG A 125 3.82 -14.73 4.59
C ARG A 125 4.51 -15.43 5.76
N LEU A 126 4.85 -14.71 6.82
CA LEU A 126 5.52 -15.27 7.99
C LEU A 126 4.58 -16.00 8.96
N GLU A 127 3.35 -15.53 9.08
CA GLU A 127 2.33 -16.12 9.95
C GLU A 127 0.98 -16.19 9.28
N PRO A 128 0.54 -17.40 8.86
CA PRO A 128 -0.80 -17.59 8.27
C PRO A 128 -1.96 -17.16 9.19
N THR A 129 -1.77 -17.19 10.50
CA THR A 129 -2.74 -16.75 11.52
C THR A 129 -2.91 -15.22 11.57
N MET A 130 -1.88 -14.45 11.27
CA MET A 130 -1.96 -12.99 11.13
C MET A 130 -2.79 -12.56 9.92
N HIS A 131 -2.94 -13.44 8.95
CA HIS A 131 -3.78 -13.20 7.77
C HIS A 131 -5.24 -12.86 8.16
N MET A 132 -5.77 -13.45 9.22
CA MET A 132 -7.13 -13.15 9.69
C MET A 132 -7.23 -11.75 10.29
N LEU A 133 -6.25 -11.30 11.07
CA LEU A 133 -6.25 -9.97 11.70
C LEU A 133 -6.07 -8.84 10.69
N ILE A 134 -5.21 -9.05 9.68
CA ILE A 134 -5.00 -8.08 8.61
C ILE A 134 -6.24 -8.00 7.73
N ARG A 135 -6.89 -9.12 7.42
CA ARG A 135 -8.11 -9.18 6.61
C ARG A 135 -9.29 -8.43 7.26
N GLU A 136 -9.42 -8.47 8.58
CA GLU A 136 -10.47 -7.71 9.30
C GLU A 136 -10.19 -6.20 9.31
N GLN A 137 -8.91 -5.76 9.27
CA GLN A 137 -8.56 -4.34 9.26
C GLN A 137 -8.52 -3.75 7.85
N TYR A 138 -8.29 -4.57 6.83
CA TYR A 138 -8.32 -4.19 5.42
C TYR A 138 -9.60 -4.67 4.72
N SER A 139 -10.69 -4.87 5.47
CA SER A 139 -12.00 -4.92 4.83
C SER A 139 -12.08 -3.67 3.96
N TRP A 140 -12.29 -3.88 2.69
CA TRP A 140 -12.34 -2.82 1.69
C TRP A 140 -13.14 -1.66 2.25
N LYS A 141 -12.52 -0.47 2.39
CA LYS A 141 -13.21 0.76 2.78
C LYS A 141 -14.15 1.23 1.65
N LEU A 142 -15.03 0.33 1.20
CA LEU A 142 -16.19 0.71 0.40
C LEU A 142 -17.17 1.54 1.25
N HIS A 143 -16.98 1.53 2.59
CA HIS A 143 -17.85 2.21 3.52
C HIS A 143 -17.62 3.73 3.60
N ASP A 144 -16.41 4.22 3.24
CA ASP A 144 -16.07 5.64 3.34
C ASP A 144 -15.91 6.33 1.97
N ALA A 145 -16.00 5.60 0.87
CA ALA A 145 -16.06 6.22 -0.45
C ALA A 145 -17.49 6.71 -0.68
N ASP A 146 -17.67 8.01 -0.90
CA ASP A 146 -18.91 8.56 -1.44
C ASP A 146 -19.31 7.70 -2.64
N ALA A 147 -20.30 6.83 -2.46
CA ALA A 147 -20.78 5.88 -3.47
C ALA A 147 -21.28 6.59 -4.74
N ALA A 148 -21.42 7.91 -4.69
CA ALA A 148 -21.80 8.76 -5.82
C ALA A 148 -20.70 8.99 -6.87
N GLN A 149 -19.43 8.63 -6.57
CA GLN A 149 -18.29 8.80 -7.49
C GLN A 149 -17.58 7.49 -7.86
N ALA A 150 -17.91 6.39 -7.17
CA ALA A 150 -17.43 5.06 -7.53
C ALA A 150 -18.38 4.45 -8.58
N GLY A 151 -17.84 3.63 -9.48
CA GLY A 151 -18.66 2.83 -10.40
C GLY A 151 -19.67 1.95 -9.63
N HIS A 152 -20.52 1.21 -10.36
CA HIS A 152 -21.50 0.32 -9.75
C HIS A 152 -20.86 -0.65 -8.76
N VAL A 153 -21.44 -0.78 -7.56
CA VAL A 153 -21.08 -1.80 -6.59
C VAL A 153 -22.07 -2.95 -6.75
N ALA A 154 -21.59 -4.08 -7.25
CA ALA A 154 -22.37 -5.29 -7.39
C ALA A 154 -21.96 -6.32 -6.32
N GLY A 155 -22.92 -7.08 -5.82
CA GLY A 155 -22.67 -8.09 -4.79
C GLY A 155 -23.95 -8.57 -4.13
N GLU A 156 -23.82 -9.24 -2.98
CA GLU A 156 -24.94 -9.68 -2.14
C GLU A 156 -25.38 -8.55 -1.20
N CYS A 157 -26.70 -8.32 -1.14
CA CYS A 157 -27.29 -7.36 -0.20
C CYS A 157 -27.18 -7.91 1.23
N GLU A 158 -26.61 -7.14 2.15
CA GLU A 158 -26.41 -7.56 3.55
C GLU A 158 -27.72 -7.71 4.35
N ASN A 159 -28.88 -7.34 3.78
CA ASN A 159 -30.18 -7.49 4.43
C ASN A 159 -31.02 -8.64 3.87
N CYS A 160 -31.04 -8.84 2.54
CA CYS A 160 -31.88 -9.87 1.92
C CYS A 160 -31.07 -11.00 1.26
N GLU A 161 -29.73 -10.93 1.30
CA GLU A 161 -28.81 -11.92 0.75
C GLU A 161 -28.96 -12.14 -0.77
N ASN A 162 -29.78 -11.36 -1.46
CA ASN A 162 -29.91 -11.42 -2.91
C ASN A 162 -28.80 -10.65 -3.60
N PHE A 163 -28.32 -11.18 -4.74
CA PHE A 163 -27.37 -10.48 -5.58
C PHE A 163 -28.03 -9.23 -6.21
N SER A 164 -27.31 -8.12 -6.20
CA SER A 164 -27.69 -6.85 -6.83
C SER A 164 -26.52 -6.26 -7.59
N GLU A 165 -26.79 -5.75 -8.78
CA GLU A 165 -25.80 -5.01 -9.58
C GLU A 165 -25.58 -3.57 -9.05
N ASN A 166 -26.48 -3.10 -8.17
CA ASN A 166 -26.47 -1.77 -7.57
C ASN A 166 -26.65 -1.86 -6.07
N LEU A 167 -25.56 -1.92 -5.34
CA LEU A 167 -25.56 -1.80 -3.89
C LEU A 167 -25.18 -0.38 -3.49
N THR A 168 -25.80 0.10 -2.43
CA THR A 168 -25.46 1.39 -1.82
C THR A 168 -25.06 1.17 -0.38
N SER A 169 -24.01 1.84 0.07
CA SER A 169 -23.63 1.83 1.47
C SER A 169 -24.52 2.77 2.27
N ILE A 170 -25.24 2.22 3.25
CA ILE A 170 -26.07 2.95 4.22
C ILE A 170 -25.67 2.47 5.61
N ASP A 171 -25.21 3.38 6.47
CA ASP A 171 -24.73 3.08 7.83
C ASP A 171 -23.69 1.94 7.87
N GLY A 172 -22.81 1.89 6.84
CA GLY A 172 -21.77 0.87 6.74
C GLY A 172 -22.21 -0.49 6.22
N ARG A 173 -23.47 -0.65 5.74
CA ARG A 173 -24.01 -1.87 5.13
C ARG A 173 -24.27 -1.66 3.64
N LEU A 174 -23.99 -2.68 2.85
CA LEU A 174 -24.30 -2.70 1.43
C LEU A 174 -25.71 -3.21 1.18
N LEU A 175 -26.61 -2.34 0.78
CA LEU A 175 -28.03 -2.64 0.60
C LEU A 175 -28.47 -2.47 -0.86
N CYS A 176 -29.31 -3.37 -1.36
CA CYS A 176 -29.94 -3.25 -2.67
C CYS A 176 -31.04 -2.19 -2.66
N ASP A 177 -31.52 -1.82 -3.85
CA ASP A 177 -32.53 -0.77 -4.03
C ASP A 177 -33.86 -1.06 -3.27
N GLU A 178 -34.21 -2.34 -3.08
CA GLU A 178 -35.41 -2.74 -2.35
C GLU A 178 -35.24 -2.66 -0.83
N CYS A 179 -34.02 -2.78 -0.32
CA CYS A 179 -33.69 -2.78 1.10
C CYS A 179 -33.25 -1.42 1.67
N LYS A 180 -33.18 -0.39 0.83
CA LYS A 180 -32.80 0.98 1.20
C LYS A 180 -33.90 1.78 1.94
N GLN A 181 -35.13 1.23 2.01
CA GLN A 181 -36.29 1.92 2.58
C GLN A 181 -36.35 1.85 4.10
#